data_4320690eb4c881f776caf62a9f750e84
#
_entry.id   4320690eb4c881f776caf62a9f750e84
#
_cell.length_a   1.000
_cell.length_b   1.000
_cell.length_c   1.000
_cell.angle_alpha   90.00
_cell.angle_beta   90.00
_cell.angle_gamma   90.00
#
_symmetry.space_group_name_H-M   'P 1'
#
loop_
_entity.id
_entity.type
_entity.pdbx_description
1 polymer ?
#
loop_
_entity_poly.entity_id
_entity_poly.type
_entity_poly.pdbx_seq_one_letter_code
_entity_poly.pdbx_strand_id
1 'polypeptide(L)' 'MSKLPVVSGKELCKILSRTGYQIDHQTGSHIILRNKDLPNRRLTIPNHKEIAKGTFRAIIRQAGLTLEEFLELMK' A
#
# COMPACT_ATOMS: atom_id res chain seq x y z
N MET A 1 3.67 -21.98 -1.73
CA MET A 1 3.11 -20.70 -2.21
C MET A 1 2.69 -19.85 -1.05
N SER A 2 3.08 -18.59 -1.12
CA SER A 2 2.73 -17.65 -0.07
C SER A 2 1.29 -17.21 -0.20
N LYS A 3 0.56 -17.22 0.90
CA LYS A 3 -0.77 -16.63 0.93
C LYS A 3 -0.64 -15.12 0.97
N LEU A 4 -1.55 -14.44 0.29
CA LEU A 4 -1.62 -12.99 0.40
C LEU A 4 -2.15 -12.62 1.79
N PRO A 5 -1.52 -11.67 2.46
CA PRO A 5 -2.02 -11.24 3.76
C PRO A 5 -3.34 -10.48 3.59
N VAL A 6 -4.17 -10.54 4.62
CA VAL A 6 -5.39 -9.75 4.68
C VAL A 6 -5.04 -8.48 5.46
N VAL A 7 -5.18 -7.34 4.82
CA VAL A 7 -4.84 -6.05 5.44
C VAL A 7 -5.94 -5.04 5.19
N SER A 8 -6.07 -4.08 6.09
CA SER A 8 -6.94 -2.92 5.89
C SER A 8 -6.20 -1.86 5.10
N GLY A 9 -6.93 -0.88 4.58
CA GLY A 9 -6.31 0.26 3.91
C GLY A 9 -5.32 0.98 4.81
N LYS A 10 -5.68 1.18 6.07
CA LYS A 10 -4.82 1.86 7.04
C LYS A 10 -3.55 1.07 7.34
N GLU A 11 -3.68 -0.24 7.49
CA GLU A 11 -2.52 -1.10 7.71
C GLU A 11 -1.58 -1.07 6.51
N LEU A 12 -2.15 -1.11 5.31
CA LEU A 12 -1.35 -1.07 4.09
C LEU A 12 -0.58 0.25 3.99
N CYS A 13 -1.22 1.37 4.30
CA CYS A 13 -0.54 2.67 4.33
C CYS A 13 0.61 2.68 5.32
N LYS A 14 0.39 2.11 6.51
CA LYS A 14 1.42 2.06 7.55
C LYS A 14 2.63 1.25 7.08
N ILE A 15 2.38 0.10 6.46
CA ILE A 15 3.46 -0.76 5.97
C ILE A 15 4.23 -0.06 4.84
N LEU A 16 3.51 0.54 3.89
CA LEU A 16 4.13 1.22 2.77
C LEU A 16 4.92 2.46 3.19
N SER A 17 4.54 3.07 4.32
CA SER A 17 5.29 4.23 4.83
C SER A 17 6.75 3.88 5.14
N ARG A 18 7.03 2.61 5.34
CA ARG A 18 8.41 2.14 5.58
C ARG A 18 9.28 2.18 4.33
N THR A 19 8.67 2.36 3.16
CA THR A 19 9.39 2.45 1.89
C THR A 19 9.42 3.85 1.31
N GLY A 20 9.14 4.86 2.14
CA GLY A 20 9.20 6.25 1.73
C GLY A 20 7.87 6.85 1.29
N TYR A 21 6.78 6.10 1.35
CA TYR A 21 5.46 6.63 1.03
C TYR A 21 4.89 7.36 2.24
N GLN A 22 4.19 8.45 1.98
CA GLN A 22 3.53 9.25 3.01
C GLN A 22 2.11 9.54 2.56
N ILE A 23 1.22 9.73 3.52
CA ILE A 23 -0.14 10.12 3.21
C ILE A 23 -0.10 11.56 2.70
N ASP A 24 -0.55 11.77 1.46
CA ASP A 24 -0.65 13.09 0.87
C ASP A 24 -1.97 13.74 1.30
N HIS A 25 -3.06 13.01 1.09
CA HIS A 25 -4.38 13.46 1.54
C HIS A 25 -5.32 12.25 1.55
N GLN A 26 -6.49 12.45 2.13
CA GLN A 26 -7.50 11.42 2.22
C GLN A 26 -8.84 11.99 1.77
N THR A 27 -9.48 11.30 0.83
CA THR A 27 -10.88 11.53 0.51
C THR A 27 -11.70 10.52 1.32
N GLY A 28 -13.02 10.62 1.30
CA GLY A 28 -13.86 9.76 2.15
C GLY A 28 -13.51 8.28 2.07
N SER A 29 -13.36 7.73 0.88
CA SER A 29 -13.16 6.29 0.69
C SER A 29 -11.77 5.91 0.21
N HIS A 30 -10.87 6.86 0.00
CA HIS A 30 -9.54 6.60 -0.52
C HIS A 30 -8.47 7.38 0.23
N ILE A 31 -7.32 6.76 0.40
CA ILE A 31 -6.15 7.39 1.00
C ILE A 31 -5.11 7.50 -0.11
N ILE A 32 -4.62 8.72 -0.35
CA ILE A 32 -3.64 8.96 -1.40
C ILE A 32 -2.26 9.05 -0.78
N LEU A 33 -1.36 8.18 -1.22
CA LEU A 33 0.03 8.18 -0.78
C LEU A 33 0.90 8.78 -1.86
N ARG A 34 1.96 9.43 -1.43
CA ARG A 34 2.98 9.98 -2.33
C ARG A 34 4.35 9.54 -1.82
N ASN A 35 5.24 9.16 -2.73
CA ASN A 35 6.60 8.80 -2.36
C ASN A 35 7.41 10.07 -2.20
N LYS A 36 8.08 10.24 -1.06
CA LYS A 36 8.84 11.46 -0.77
C LYS A 36 10.09 11.58 -1.64
N ASP A 37 10.65 10.45 -2.09
CA ASP A 37 11.85 10.44 -2.91
C ASP A 37 11.52 10.43 -4.41
N LEU A 38 10.31 9.98 -4.75
CA LEU A 38 9.82 9.91 -6.11
C LEU A 38 8.46 10.59 -6.18
N PRO A 39 8.42 11.92 -6.16
CA PRO A 39 7.15 12.65 -5.96
C PRO A 39 6.11 12.42 -7.05
N ASN A 40 6.49 11.89 -8.20
CA ASN A 40 5.53 11.55 -9.24
C ASN A 40 4.85 10.21 -9.01
N ARG A 41 5.32 9.43 -8.07
CA ARG A 41 4.76 8.12 -7.78
C ARG A 41 3.70 8.24 -6.69
N ARG A 42 2.48 7.95 -7.07
CA ARG A 42 1.32 8.02 -6.16
C ARG A 42 0.63 6.67 -6.10
N LEU A 43 0.03 6.40 -4.95
CA LEU A 43 -0.78 5.20 -4.74
C LEU A 43 -2.14 5.62 -4.20
N THR A 44 -3.18 4.98 -4.69
CA THR A 44 -4.54 5.17 -4.18
C THR A 44 -4.91 3.91 -3.40
N ILE A 45 -5.12 4.06 -2.10
CA ILE A 45 -5.41 2.94 -1.22
C ILE A 45 -6.88 3.04 -0.79
N PRO A 46 -7.69 2.01 -1.09
CA PRO A 46 -9.08 2.01 -0.60
C PRO A 46 -9.09 1.97 0.93
N ASN A 47 -9.88 2.84 1.53
CA ASN A 47 -9.99 2.86 2.99
C ASN A 47 -11.02 1.84 3.45
N HIS A 48 -10.74 0.57 3.19
CA HIS A 48 -11.60 -0.55 3.55
C HIS A 48 -10.97 -1.35 4.67
N LYS A 49 -11.80 -2.05 5.43
CA LYS A 49 -11.32 -2.93 6.50
C LYS A 49 -10.50 -4.09 5.95
N GLU A 50 -10.82 -4.50 4.73
CA GLU A 50 -10.14 -5.60 4.07
C GLU A 50 -10.01 -5.26 2.59
N ILE A 51 -8.78 -5.24 2.11
CA ILE A 51 -8.50 -4.93 0.72
C ILE A 51 -8.57 -6.20 -0.11
N ALA A 52 -9.32 -6.14 -1.22
CA ALA A 52 -9.44 -7.28 -2.13
C ALA A 52 -8.08 -7.68 -2.70
N LYS A 53 -7.90 -8.97 -2.95
CA LYS A 53 -6.62 -9.53 -3.39
C LYS A 53 -6.10 -8.89 -4.67
N GLY A 54 -6.97 -8.68 -5.65
CA GLY A 54 -6.57 -8.05 -6.92
C GLY A 54 -6.09 -6.62 -6.73
N THR A 55 -6.80 -5.86 -5.91
CA THR A 55 -6.44 -4.50 -5.58
C THR A 55 -5.11 -4.46 -4.82
N PHE A 56 -4.94 -5.35 -3.86
CA PHE A 56 -3.72 -5.47 -3.09
C PHE A 56 -2.51 -5.71 -4.00
N ARG A 57 -2.63 -6.67 -4.92
CA ARG A 57 -1.55 -6.98 -5.85
C ARG A 57 -1.20 -5.79 -6.75
N ALA A 58 -2.22 -5.09 -7.23
CA ALA A 58 -2.01 -3.92 -8.07
C ALA A 58 -1.26 -2.82 -7.32
N ILE A 59 -1.63 -2.60 -6.06
CA ILE A 59 -0.99 -1.58 -5.23
C ILE A 59 0.48 -1.92 -5.00
N ILE A 60 0.78 -3.16 -4.65
CA ILE A 60 2.16 -3.60 -4.42
C ILE A 60 3.00 -3.41 -5.69
N ARG A 61 2.44 -3.78 -6.84
CA ARG A 61 3.12 -3.61 -8.12
C ARG A 61 3.39 -2.14 -8.42
N GLN A 62 2.41 -1.28 -8.20
CA GLN A 62 2.58 0.15 -8.42
C GLN A 62 3.60 0.75 -7.46
N ALA A 63 3.71 0.19 -6.27
CA ALA A 63 4.69 0.64 -5.29
C ALA A 63 6.11 0.19 -5.63
N GLY A 64 6.26 -0.68 -6.63
CA GLY A 64 7.56 -1.18 -7.03
C GLY A 64 8.08 -2.31 -6.15
N LEU A 65 7.18 -3.03 -5.48
CA LEU A 65 7.55 -4.10 -4.56
C LEU A 65 7.14 -5.46 -5.10
N THR A 66 7.91 -6.49 -4.75
CA THR A 66 7.45 -7.86 -4.89
C THR A 66 6.64 -8.23 -3.64
N LEU A 67 5.89 -9.31 -3.73
CA LEU A 67 5.15 -9.81 -2.57
C LEU A 67 6.10 -10.15 -1.42
N GLU A 68 7.24 -10.76 -1.75
CA GLU A 68 8.22 -11.13 -0.73
C GLU A 68 8.78 -9.90 -0.02
N GLU A 69 9.08 -8.85 -0.77
CA GLU A 69 9.54 -7.60 -0.17
C GLU A 69 8.48 -7.01 0.75
N PHE A 70 7.22 -7.06 0.33
CA PHE A 70 6.13 -6.56 1.15
C PHE A 70 6.00 -7.36 2.45
N LEU A 71 6.07 -8.69 2.36
CA LEU A 71 5.97 -9.55 3.53
C LEU A 71 7.11 -9.29 4.52
N GLU A 72 8.30 -8.97 4.03
CA GLU A 72 9.42 -8.58 4.90
C GLU A 72 9.11 -7.29 5.66
N LEU A 73 8.43 -6.35 5.01
CA LEU A 73 8.06 -5.09 5.66
C LEU A 73 7.04 -5.27 6.78
N MET A 74 6.29 -6.35 6.75
CA MET A 74 5.29 -6.66 7.78
C MET A 74 5.89 -7.20 9.07
N LYS A 75 7.12 -7.65 9.03
CA LYS A 75 7.79 -8.23 10.20
C LYS A 75 8.21 -7.18 11.23
#